data_700f1faaaf23ed38f9a12c66c4e76cd7
#
_entry.id   700f1faaaf23ed38f9a12c66c4e76cd7
#
_cell.length_a   1.000
_cell.length_b   1.000
_cell.length_c   1.000
_cell.angle_alpha   90.00
_cell.angle_beta   90.00
_cell.angle_gamma   90.00
#
_symmetry.space_group_name_H-M   'P 1'
#
loop_
_entity.id
_entity.type
_entity.pdbx_description
1 polymer ?
#
loop_
_entity_poly.entity_id
_entity_poly.type
_entity_poly.pdbx_seq_one_letter_code
_entity_poly.pdbx_strand_id
1 'polypeptide(L)'
;TRLIGRHLGKHIPGNPTIIVDNMPGAGGMLSANYMFKVAKPDGLTIGHFVGGQFLQQLLGKPGIEFDALQFGYIGVPAQDNFVVSIARTAGITTVEQWLASKTPVKLGAIAPGDGTYDTARILEATLGLPLLASNQPPSWNAWPWRNTIRRTVSA
;
A
#
# COMPACT_ATOMS: atom_id res chain seq x y z
N THR A 1 9.31 -5.29 5.48
CA THR A 1 10.43 -4.52 6.07
C THR A 1 11.07 -5.24 7.25
N ARG A 2 10.32 -5.67 8.31
CA ARG A 2 10.89 -6.30 9.52
C ARG A 2 11.68 -7.58 9.23
N LEU A 3 11.25 -8.40 8.27
CA LEU A 3 11.99 -9.59 7.85
C LEU A 3 13.36 -9.21 7.27
N ILE A 4 13.39 -8.21 6.41
CA ILE A 4 14.65 -7.70 5.85
C ILE A 4 15.56 -7.18 6.96
N GLY A 5 15.04 -6.36 7.88
CA GLY A 5 15.82 -5.84 9.00
C GLY A 5 16.47 -6.91 9.87
N ARG A 6 15.81 -8.07 10.07
CA ARG A 6 16.37 -9.19 10.85
C ARG A 6 17.60 -9.83 10.19
N HIS A 7 17.71 -9.77 8.88
CA HIS A 7 18.76 -10.47 8.14
C HIS A 7 19.80 -9.53 7.53
N LEU A 8 19.44 -8.28 7.24
CA LEU A 8 20.27 -7.32 6.51
C LEU A 8 21.63 -7.11 7.18
N GLY A 9 21.67 -6.98 8.52
CA GLY A 9 22.90 -6.73 9.26
C GLY A 9 23.99 -7.76 8.98
N LYS A 10 23.62 -9.03 8.76
CA LYS A 10 24.56 -10.12 8.47
C LYS A 10 25.29 -9.96 7.12
N HIS A 11 24.79 -9.11 6.24
CA HIS A 11 25.33 -8.88 4.91
C HIS A 11 26.03 -7.52 4.80
N ILE A 12 26.13 -6.79 5.91
CA ILE A 12 26.84 -5.51 5.98
C ILE A 12 28.14 -5.70 6.77
N PRO A 13 29.29 -5.21 6.28
CA PRO A 13 30.54 -5.25 7.02
C PRO A 13 30.37 -4.70 8.44
N GLY A 14 30.93 -5.38 9.43
CA GLY A 14 30.76 -5.02 10.83
C GLY A 14 29.49 -5.56 11.51
N ASN A 15 28.62 -6.23 10.76
CA ASN A 15 27.39 -6.85 11.26
C ASN A 15 26.54 -5.91 12.16
N PRO A 16 26.17 -4.72 11.66
CA PRO A 16 25.52 -3.71 12.47
C PRO A 16 24.10 -4.17 12.90
N THR A 17 23.67 -3.69 14.06
CA THR A 17 22.30 -3.87 14.50
C THR A 17 21.37 -3.00 13.67
N ILE A 18 20.33 -3.60 13.08
CA ILE A 18 19.31 -2.90 12.31
C ILE A 18 18.09 -2.61 13.18
N ILE A 19 17.80 -1.34 13.37
CA ILE A 19 16.59 -0.88 14.08
C ILE A 19 15.52 -0.59 13.04
N VAL A 20 14.36 -1.25 13.17
CA VAL A 20 13.22 -1.01 12.28
C VAL A 20 12.22 -0.10 12.96
N ASP A 21 12.09 1.11 12.45
CA ASP A 21 11.09 2.06 12.86
C ASP A 21 9.93 2.12 11.86
N ASN A 22 8.72 2.45 12.35
CA ASN A 22 7.54 2.59 11.51
C ASN A 22 7.13 4.06 11.47
N MET A 23 6.94 4.58 10.27
CA MET A 23 6.45 5.95 10.05
C MET A 23 5.14 5.91 9.23
N PRO A 24 4.00 5.65 9.89
CA PRO A 24 2.71 5.59 9.22
C PRO A 24 2.22 7.00 8.86
N GLY A 25 1.44 7.08 7.78
CA GLY A 25 0.73 8.29 7.38
C GLY A 25 0.71 8.51 5.87
N ALA A 26 -0.42 9.03 5.40
CA ALA A 26 -0.68 9.41 4.01
C ALA A 26 -0.24 8.35 2.98
N GLY A 27 -0.51 7.06 3.23
CA GLY A 27 -0.13 5.96 2.32
C GLY A 27 1.39 5.75 2.18
N GLY A 28 2.21 6.25 3.11
CA GLY A 28 3.68 6.19 3.04
C GLY A 28 4.35 7.50 2.63
N MET A 29 3.58 8.54 2.29
CA MET A 29 4.12 9.85 1.89
C MET A 29 4.98 10.48 2.99
N LEU A 30 4.56 10.35 4.26
CA LEU A 30 5.33 10.92 5.38
C LEU A 30 6.71 10.28 5.48
N SER A 31 6.83 8.98 5.29
CA SER A 31 8.13 8.31 5.33
C SER A 31 9.01 8.69 4.14
N ALA A 32 8.43 8.86 2.95
CA ALA A 32 9.17 9.30 1.77
C ALA A 32 9.68 10.75 1.93
N ASN A 33 8.84 11.66 2.41
CA ASN A 33 9.25 13.05 2.70
C ASN A 33 10.34 13.10 3.78
N TYR A 34 10.19 12.30 4.85
CA TYR A 34 11.22 12.22 5.90
C TYR A 34 12.57 11.76 5.34
N MET A 35 12.57 10.69 4.54
CA MET A 35 13.80 10.20 3.91
C MET A 35 14.48 11.26 3.06
N PHE A 36 13.71 12.09 2.38
CA PHE A 36 14.26 13.11 1.49
C PHE A 36 14.75 14.36 2.24
N LYS A 37 13.98 14.83 3.24
CA LYS A 37 14.24 16.13 3.89
C LYS A 37 14.97 16.06 5.21
N VAL A 38 14.80 14.97 5.95
CA VAL A 38 15.22 14.90 7.36
C VAL A 38 16.30 13.86 7.60
N ALA A 39 16.21 12.69 6.95
CA ALA A 39 17.20 11.64 7.10
C ALA A 39 18.57 12.13 6.61
N LYS A 40 19.62 11.86 7.40
CA LYS A 40 20.99 12.19 6.98
C LYS A 40 21.40 11.31 5.83
N PRO A 41 22.03 11.88 4.77
CA PRO A 41 22.52 11.11 3.62
C PRO A 41 23.88 10.45 3.91
N ASP A 42 24.00 9.79 5.05
CA ASP A 42 25.21 9.13 5.54
C ASP A 42 25.25 7.60 5.27
N GLY A 43 24.21 7.09 4.59
CA GLY A 43 24.08 5.67 4.29
C GLY A 43 23.59 4.81 5.46
N LEU A 44 23.30 5.40 6.62
CA LEU A 44 22.87 4.67 7.81
C LEU A 44 21.34 4.58 7.92
N THR A 45 20.60 5.29 7.07
CA THR A 45 19.13 5.25 7.05
C THR A 45 18.64 4.71 5.72
N ILE A 46 17.82 3.67 5.76
CA ILE A 46 17.20 3.04 4.59
C ILE A 46 15.69 3.21 4.67
N GLY A 47 15.09 3.85 3.67
CA GLY A 47 13.64 3.99 3.53
C GLY A 47 13.03 2.81 2.77
N HIS A 48 11.87 2.32 3.24
CA HIS A 48 11.05 1.36 2.51
C HIS A 48 9.61 1.86 2.49
N PHE A 49 9.14 2.26 1.33
CA PHE A 49 7.77 2.74 1.11
C PHE A 49 7.25 2.27 -0.25
N VAL A 50 5.96 2.43 -0.49
CA VAL A 50 5.30 1.94 -1.72
C VAL A 50 5.63 2.83 -2.90
N GLY A 51 5.88 2.21 -4.07
CA GLY A 51 6.26 2.91 -5.30
C GLY A 51 5.18 3.83 -5.88
N GLY A 52 3.92 3.66 -5.50
CA GLY A 52 2.83 4.55 -5.90
C GLY A 52 3.04 6.01 -5.50
N GLN A 53 3.89 6.29 -4.50
CA GLN A 53 4.24 7.66 -4.12
C GLN A 53 4.99 8.42 -5.24
N PHE A 54 5.75 7.71 -6.06
CA PHE A 54 6.42 8.32 -7.23
C PHE A 54 5.42 8.75 -8.30
N LEU A 55 4.38 7.94 -8.51
CA LEU A 55 3.28 8.31 -9.39
C LEU A 55 2.56 9.57 -8.88
N GLN A 56 2.35 9.68 -7.57
CA GLN A 56 1.72 10.87 -6.99
C GLN A 56 2.56 12.14 -7.21
N GLN A 57 3.88 12.04 -7.20
CA GLN A 57 4.78 13.14 -7.56
C GLN A 57 4.56 13.57 -9.02
N LEU A 58 4.54 12.62 -9.96
CA LEU A 58 4.30 12.90 -11.38
C LEU A 58 2.94 13.55 -11.63
N LEU A 59 1.93 13.19 -10.84
CA LEU A 59 0.58 13.76 -10.91
C LEU A 59 0.47 15.13 -10.20
N GLY A 60 1.55 15.65 -9.64
CA GLY A 60 1.55 16.95 -8.97
C GLY A 60 0.70 16.99 -7.69
N LYS A 61 0.58 15.86 -6.99
CA LYS A 61 -0.25 15.84 -5.78
C LYS A 61 0.36 16.70 -4.66
N PRO A 62 -0.49 17.46 -3.95
CA PRO A 62 -0.01 18.28 -2.84
C PRO A 62 0.53 17.41 -1.68
N GLY A 63 1.51 17.98 -0.96
CA GLY A 63 2.14 17.32 0.18
C GLY A 63 3.32 16.41 -0.18
N ILE A 64 3.63 16.23 -1.46
CA ILE A 64 4.87 15.59 -1.92
C ILE A 64 6.00 16.60 -1.80
N GLU A 65 7.01 16.26 -1.00
CA GLU A 65 8.15 17.13 -0.70
C GLU A 65 9.49 16.48 -1.05
N PHE A 66 9.45 15.32 -1.70
CA PHE A 66 10.61 14.60 -2.20
C PHE A 66 10.73 14.73 -3.72
N ASP A 67 11.93 14.49 -4.23
CA ASP A 67 12.19 14.24 -5.64
C ASP A 67 12.65 12.80 -5.82
N ALA A 68 11.84 11.99 -6.49
CA ALA A 68 12.12 10.58 -6.72
C ALA A 68 13.44 10.35 -7.48
N LEU A 69 13.84 11.29 -8.34
CA LEU A 69 15.07 11.17 -9.11
C LEU A 69 16.35 11.34 -8.26
N GLN A 70 16.20 11.89 -7.05
CA GLN A 70 17.33 12.15 -6.16
C GLN A 70 17.54 11.07 -5.09
N PHE A 71 16.67 10.04 -5.04
CA PHE A 71 16.91 8.92 -4.14
C PHE A 71 18.00 7.98 -4.65
N GLY A 72 18.85 7.50 -3.76
CA GLY A 72 19.76 6.38 -4.03
C GLY A 72 18.99 5.05 -3.90
N TYR A 73 18.57 4.47 -5.02
CA TYR A 73 17.83 3.21 -5.04
C TYR A 73 18.75 2.02 -4.79
N ILE A 74 18.37 1.17 -3.83
CA ILE A 74 19.10 -0.07 -3.52
C ILE A 74 18.47 -1.25 -4.26
N GLY A 75 17.14 -1.32 -4.30
CA GLY A 75 16.43 -2.40 -4.98
C GLY A 75 14.96 -2.52 -4.56
N VAL A 76 14.28 -3.47 -5.19
CA VAL A 76 12.88 -3.82 -4.90
C VAL A 76 12.87 -5.21 -4.28
N PRO A 77 12.53 -5.36 -2.99
CA PRO A 77 12.58 -6.64 -2.29
C PRO A 77 11.61 -7.69 -2.81
N ALA A 78 10.47 -7.24 -3.35
CA ALA A 78 9.44 -8.11 -3.91
C ALA A 78 8.68 -7.35 -5.01
N GLN A 79 8.26 -8.08 -6.03
CA GLN A 79 7.32 -7.60 -7.02
C GLN A 79 5.98 -8.29 -6.76
N ASP A 80 4.95 -7.50 -6.48
CA ASP A 80 3.63 -7.99 -6.15
C ASP A 80 2.64 -7.74 -7.30
N ASN A 81 1.67 -8.64 -7.44
CA ASN A 81 0.50 -8.44 -8.28
C ASN A 81 -0.69 -8.07 -7.40
N PHE A 82 -1.44 -7.05 -7.78
CA PHE A 82 -2.66 -6.72 -7.08
C PHE A 82 -3.79 -7.66 -7.47
N VAL A 83 -4.49 -8.15 -6.46
CA VAL A 83 -5.67 -9.02 -6.63
C VAL A 83 -6.88 -8.31 -6.06
N VAL A 84 -7.95 -8.25 -6.83
CA VAL A 84 -9.24 -7.73 -6.37
C VAL A 84 -10.13 -8.90 -5.96
N SER A 85 -10.63 -8.84 -4.74
CA SER A 85 -11.56 -9.84 -4.21
C SER A 85 -12.91 -9.19 -3.93
N ILE A 86 -13.97 -9.81 -4.43
CA ILE A 86 -15.35 -9.39 -4.19
C ILE A 86 -16.02 -10.41 -3.27
N ALA A 87 -16.70 -9.91 -2.23
CA ALA A 87 -17.43 -10.78 -1.33
C ALA A 87 -18.58 -11.50 -2.06
N ARG A 88 -18.80 -12.77 -1.77
CA ARG A 88 -19.90 -13.56 -2.35
C ARG A 88 -21.29 -12.92 -2.19
N THR A 89 -21.47 -12.19 -1.12
CA THR A 89 -22.71 -11.46 -0.81
C THR A 89 -23.03 -10.35 -1.81
N ALA A 90 -22.05 -9.93 -2.62
CA ALA A 90 -22.28 -8.98 -3.72
C ALA A 90 -22.99 -9.60 -4.92
N GLY A 91 -23.11 -10.95 -4.97
CA GLY A 91 -23.75 -11.67 -6.08
C GLY A 91 -22.98 -11.61 -7.40
N ILE A 92 -21.74 -11.13 -7.40
CA ILE A 92 -20.87 -11.00 -8.57
C ILE A 92 -19.80 -12.08 -8.50
N THR A 93 -19.74 -12.94 -9.51
CA THR A 93 -18.78 -14.05 -9.57
C THR A 93 -17.90 -14.01 -10.81
N THR A 94 -18.23 -13.16 -11.80
CA THR A 94 -17.44 -12.98 -13.03
C THR A 94 -17.26 -11.49 -13.34
N VAL A 95 -16.27 -11.18 -14.19
CA VAL A 95 -16.01 -9.80 -14.63
C VAL A 95 -17.16 -9.27 -15.47
N GLU A 96 -17.78 -10.11 -16.29
CA GLU A 96 -18.93 -9.74 -17.14
C GLU A 96 -20.14 -9.33 -16.27
N GLN A 97 -20.41 -10.08 -15.20
CA GLN A 97 -21.44 -9.71 -14.23
C GLN A 97 -21.12 -8.38 -13.53
N TRP A 98 -19.85 -8.14 -13.26
CA TRP A 98 -19.44 -6.86 -12.66
C TRP A 98 -19.64 -5.71 -13.64
N LEU A 99 -19.20 -5.85 -14.89
CA LEU A 99 -19.40 -4.83 -15.94
C LEU A 99 -20.90 -4.52 -16.16
N ALA A 100 -21.75 -5.54 -16.08
CA ALA A 100 -23.20 -5.40 -16.25
C ALA A 100 -23.92 -4.85 -14.97
N SER A 101 -23.21 -4.70 -13.87
CA SER A 101 -23.81 -4.27 -12.61
C SER A 101 -24.25 -2.82 -12.68
N LYS A 102 -25.50 -2.56 -12.28
CA LYS A 102 -26.03 -1.19 -12.14
C LYS A 102 -25.63 -0.54 -10.82
N THR A 103 -25.19 -1.33 -9.86
CA THR A 103 -24.77 -0.85 -8.54
C THR A 103 -23.26 -0.91 -8.45
N PRO A 104 -22.57 0.22 -8.17
CA PRO A 104 -21.13 0.21 -8.01
C PRO A 104 -20.68 -0.67 -6.83
N VAL A 105 -19.66 -1.48 -7.06
CA VAL A 105 -19.02 -2.29 -6.03
C VAL A 105 -18.11 -1.41 -5.18
N LYS A 106 -18.27 -1.45 -3.87
CA LYS A 106 -17.39 -0.72 -2.93
C LYS A 106 -16.11 -1.52 -2.71
N LEU A 107 -15.00 -0.96 -3.12
CA LEU A 107 -13.66 -1.51 -2.86
C LEU A 107 -12.99 -0.75 -1.72
N GLY A 108 -12.53 -1.48 -0.72
CA GLY A 108 -11.71 -0.92 0.35
C GLY A 108 -10.32 -0.57 -0.17
N ALA A 109 -9.87 0.64 0.13
CA ALA A 109 -8.56 1.15 -0.23
C ALA A 109 -7.96 1.95 0.92
N ILE A 110 -6.64 2.09 0.94
CA ILE A 110 -5.94 2.82 2.01
C ILE A 110 -5.97 4.32 1.74
N ALA A 111 -5.31 4.75 0.68
CA ALA A 111 -5.19 6.16 0.31
C ALA A 111 -4.69 6.31 -1.13
N PRO A 112 -4.87 7.46 -1.78
CA PRO A 112 -4.21 7.76 -3.05
C PRO A 112 -2.70 7.57 -2.94
N GLY A 113 -2.10 6.90 -3.94
CA GLY A 113 -0.68 6.51 -3.93
C GLY A 113 -0.41 5.18 -3.24
N ASP A 114 -1.41 4.58 -2.60
CA ASP A 114 -1.36 3.17 -2.21
C ASP A 114 -1.88 2.31 -3.36
N GLY A 115 -1.22 1.17 -3.58
CA GLY A 115 -1.54 0.29 -4.70
C GLY A 115 -2.99 -0.20 -4.69
N THR A 116 -3.64 -0.33 -3.54
CA THR A 116 -5.04 -0.74 -3.44
C THR A 116 -5.99 0.33 -4.01
N TYR A 117 -5.73 1.59 -3.72
CA TYR A 117 -6.50 2.70 -4.26
C TYR A 117 -6.23 2.91 -5.76
N ASP A 118 -4.96 2.95 -6.13
CA ASP A 118 -4.55 3.21 -7.51
C ASP A 118 -5.03 2.08 -8.44
N THR A 119 -4.98 0.81 -8.00
CA THR A 119 -5.55 -0.32 -8.76
C THR A 119 -7.05 -0.15 -8.99
N ALA A 120 -7.83 0.25 -7.99
CA ALA A 120 -9.25 0.50 -8.18
C ALA A 120 -9.50 1.60 -9.22
N ARG A 121 -8.76 2.70 -9.16
CA ARG A 121 -8.89 3.81 -10.14
C ARG A 121 -8.48 3.40 -11.55
N ILE A 122 -7.43 2.57 -11.68
CA ILE A 122 -7.00 2.05 -12.99
C ILE A 122 -8.09 1.15 -13.57
N LEU A 123 -8.66 0.23 -12.79
CA LEU A 123 -9.72 -0.66 -13.25
C LEU A 123 -10.98 0.11 -13.68
N GLU A 124 -11.35 1.15 -12.94
CA GLU A 124 -12.45 2.05 -13.34
C GLU A 124 -12.15 2.73 -14.67
N ALA A 125 -10.96 3.31 -14.81
CA ALA A 125 -10.59 4.09 -15.99
C ALA A 125 -10.36 3.23 -17.25
N THR A 126 -9.84 2.01 -17.10
CA THR A 126 -9.46 1.16 -18.24
C THR A 126 -10.56 0.20 -18.66
N LEU A 127 -11.28 -0.37 -17.72
CA LEU A 127 -12.31 -1.37 -17.98
C LEU A 127 -13.75 -0.82 -17.81
N GLY A 128 -13.91 0.41 -17.35
CA GLY A 128 -15.23 0.98 -17.08
C GLY A 128 -16.00 0.25 -15.98
N LEU A 129 -15.31 -0.46 -15.08
CA LEU A 129 -15.95 -1.20 -14.01
C LEU A 129 -16.73 -0.26 -13.08
N PRO A 130 -18.01 -0.54 -12.78
CA PRO A 130 -18.77 0.24 -11.83
C PRO A 130 -18.26 -0.05 -10.41
N LEU A 131 -17.41 0.85 -9.91
CA LEU A 131 -16.83 0.73 -8.58
C LEU A 131 -16.73 2.07 -7.86
N LEU A 132 -16.65 2.01 -6.54
CA LEU A 132 -16.35 3.14 -5.67
C LEU A 132 -15.13 2.75 -4.82
N ALA A 133 -14.00 3.38 -5.07
CA ALA A 133 -12.84 3.27 -4.20
C ALA A 133 -13.09 4.07 -2.91
N SER A 134 -13.07 3.42 -1.77
CA SER A 134 -13.31 4.05 -0.47
C SER A 134 -12.08 3.89 0.41
N ASN A 135 -11.54 5.01 0.87
CA ASN A 135 -10.51 5.05 1.90
C ASN A 135 -11.11 5.01 3.33
N GLN A 136 -12.44 4.99 3.44
CA GLN A 136 -13.10 4.68 4.70
C GLN A 136 -13.33 3.17 4.75
N PRO A 137 -12.63 2.43 5.62
CA PRO A 137 -12.99 1.04 5.84
C PRO A 137 -14.44 1.02 6.31
N PRO A 138 -15.28 0.10 5.79
CA PRO A 138 -16.53 -0.22 6.45
C PRO A 138 -16.19 -0.41 7.92
N SER A 139 -17.01 0.12 8.83
CA SER A 139 -16.71 0.01 10.26
C SER A 139 -16.29 -1.44 10.54
N TRP A 140 -15.17 -1.64 11.22
CA TRP A 140 -14.62 -2.98 11.53
C TRP A 140 -15.68 -3.90 12.15
N ASN A 141 -16.73 -3.32 12.70
CA ASN A 141 -17.87 -4.01 13.29
C ASN A 141 -18.84 -4.63 12.26
N ALA A 142 -18.78 -4.19 10.99
CA ALA A 142 -19.65 -4.68 9.93
C ALA A 142 -19.10 -5.93 9.18
N TRP A 143 -17.91 -6.42 9.54
CA TRP A 143 -17.31 -7.55 8.85
C TRP A 143 -17.61 -8.87 9.57
N PRO A 144 -18.34 -9.81 8.94
CA PRO A 144 -18.75 -11.07 9.57
C PRO A 144 -17.59 -11.94 10.05
N TRP A 145 -16.41 -11.87 9.40
CA TRP A 145 -15.24 -12.69 9.72
C TRP A 145 -14.45 -12.24 10.97
N ARG A 146 -14.72 -11.03 11.49
CA ARG A 146 -14.06 -10.54 12.71
C ARG A 146 -14.25 -11.50 13.90
N ASN A 147 -15.42 -12.14 13.99
CA ASN A 147 -15.70 -13.11 15.04
C ASN A 147 -15.03 -14.46 14.81
N THR A 148 -14.66 -14.78 13.55
CA THR A 148 -13.98 -16.01 13.18
C THR A 148 -12.50 -15.97 13.55
N ILE A 149 -11.82 -14.85 13.28
CA ILE A 149 -10.39 -14.70 13.63
C ILE A 149 -10.17 -14.71 15.15
N ARG A 150 -11.08 -14.10 15.95
CA ARG A 150 -10.96 -14.15 17.41
C ARG A 150 -11.06 -15.57 17.98
N ARG A 151 -11.79 -16.48 17.32
CA ARG A 151 -11.92 -17.87 17.77
C ARG A 151 -10.71 -18.74 17.44
N THR A 152 -9.91 -18.37 16.44
CA THR A 152 -8.76 -19.14 15.98
C THR A 152 -7.48 -18.76 16.73
N VAL A 153 -7.43 -17.59 17.36
CA VAL A 153 -6.25 -17.13 18.13
C VAL A 153 -6.36 -17.40 19.63
N SER A 154 -7.51 -17.89 20.11
CA SER A 154 -7.78 -18.22 21.52
C SER A 154 -7.91 -19.73 21.80
N ALA A 155 -7.43 -20.59 20.91
CA ALA A 155 -7.37 -22.05 21.11
C ALA A 155 -5.94 -22.55 21.24
#